data_3a1bd9955ccb52fda75f263ffa6b856e
#
_entry.id   3a1bd9955ccb52fda75f263ffa6b856e
#
_cell.length_a   1.000
_cell.length_b   1.000
_cell.length_c   1.000
_cell.angle_alpha   90.00
_cell.angle_beta   90.00
_cell.angle_gamma   90.00
#
_symmetry.space_group_name_H-M   'P 1'
#
loop_
_entity.id
_entity.type
_entity.pdbx_description
1 polymer ?
#
loop_
_entity_poly.entity_id
_entity_poly.type
_entity_poly.pdbx_seq_one_letter_code
_entity_poly.pdbx_strand_id
1 'polypeptide(L)'
;MLDQVLAQAPMFLLVAVRCFSLLMTLPLFSMRNIHSAARVALAGFLAFNIIGQVDYSAYSSYLLQEQTFTAQVIMLLAGEALIGVITGFYISIIFSAFSTAGQFFAFQMGFSASEVYDALSQVENPLMGQYLNLIAMLIFMQSRLFQKLFLGGLISSFKTLNAFSIVNDMMGGAVLPKFFMRGLTELFANALVISLPIMGTLMLITISTGILSKAAPQMNLLSEGFPVMLLTSFFILTALMPSLIDAFSRCFDGGFARLEQLFLALGGKKI
;
A
#
# COMPACT_ATOMS: atom_id res chain seq x y z
N MET A 1 -7.04 39.56 -10.59
CA MET A 1 -6.49 38.25 -10.96
C MET A 1 -5.43 37.79 -9.97
N LEU A 2 -4.38 38.60 -9.68
CA LEU A 2 -3.35 38.23 -8.69
C LEU A 2 -3.94 38.05 -7.29
N ASP A 3 -4.84 38.93 -6.85
CA ASP A 3 -5.46 38.86 -5.53
C ASP A 3 -6.36 37.61 -5.36
N GLN A 4 -6.99 37.14 -6.41
CA GLN A 4 -7.75 35.87 -6.40
C GLN A 4 -6.83 34.64 -6.31
N VAL A 5 -5.68 34.69 -6.97
CA VAL A 5 -4.67 33.61 -6.89
C VAL A 5 -4.04 33.59 -5.50
N LEU A 6 -3.71 34.75 -4.95
CA LEU A 6 -3.17 34.88 -3.59
C LEU A 6 -4.18 34.41 -2.52
N ALA A 7 -5.47 34.70 -2.68
CA ALA A 7 -6.51 34.24 -1.76
C ALA A 7 -6.72 32.71 -1.81
N GLN A 8 -6.44 32.06 -2.93
CA GLN A 8 -6.57 30.60 -3.07
C GLN A 8 -5.27 29.82 -2.78
N ALA A 9 -4.14 30.51 -2.71
CA ALA A 9 -2.83 29.89 -2.49
C ALA A 9 -2.73 29.05 -1.19
N PRO A 10 -3.24 29.51 -0.02
CA PRO A 10 -3.21 28.71 1.19
C PRO A 10 -4.04 27.43 1.08
N MET A 11 -5.20 27.47 0.41
CA MET A 11 -6.06 26.32 0.17
C MET A 11 -5.39 25.31 -0.77
N PHE A 12 -4.79 25.83 -1.86
CA PHE A 12 -4.01 24.99 -2.78
C PHE A 12 -2.88 24.27 -2.05
N LEU A 13 -2.19 24.96 -1.13
CA LEU A 13 -1.08 24.41 -0.36
C LEU A 13 -1.56 23.25 0.55
N LEU A 14 -2.70 23.41 1.23
CA LEU A 14 -3.29 22.35 2.06
C LEU A 14 -3.59 21.07 1.23
N VAL A 15 -4.23 21.24 0.07
CA VAL A 15 -4.53 20.12 -0.82
C VAL A 15 -3.24 19.50 -1.37
N ALA A 16 -2.28 20.33 -1.79
CA ALA A 16 -1.02 19.88 -2.33
C ALA A 16 -0.18 19.08 -1.31
N VAL A 17 -0.17 19.51 -0.06
CA VAL A 17 0.53 18.80 1.04
C VAL A 17 -0.10 17.43 1.30
N ARG A 18 -1.43 17.31 1.33
CA ARG A 18 -2.12 16.00 1.47
C ARG A 18 -1.82 15.10 0.27
N CYS A 19 -1.88 15.60 -0.96
CA CYS A 19 -1.54 14.86 -2.16
C CYS A 19 -0.06 14.42 -2.15
N PHE A 20 0.84 15.31 -1.79
CA PHE A 20 2.27 15.04 -1.74
C PHE A 20 2.63 13.97 -0.70
N SER A 21 2.12 14.09 0.52
CA SER A 21 2.35 13.13 1.58
C SER A 21 1.79 11.73 1.25
N LEU A 22 0.62 11.68 0.60
CA LEU A 22 0.07 10.45 0.07
C LEU A 22 1.00 9.82 -0.99
N LEU A 23 1.46 10.59 -1.97
CA LEU A 23 2.36 10.11 -3.03
C LEU A 23 3.69 9.61 -2.47
N MET A 24 4.23 10.29 -1.45
CA MET A 24 5.50 9.89 -0.82
C MET A 24 5.43 8.55 -0.10
N THR A 25 4.25 8.16 0.38
CA THR A 25 4.04 6.91 1.13
C THR A 25 3.56 5.75 0.26
N LEU A 26 3.04 6.03 -0.95
CA LEU A 26 2.62 4.99 -1.88
C LEU A 26 3.82 4.23 -2.47
N PRO A 27 3.82 2.87 -2.48
CA PRO A 27 4.93 2.08 -3.00
C PRO A 27 5.30 2.39 -4.45
N LEU A 28 4.31 2.72 -5.29
CA LEU A 28 4.52 3.08 -6.70
C LEU A 28 5.44 4.30 -6.88
N PHE A 29 5.35 5.27 -5.98
CA PHE A 29 6.06 6.55 -6.07
C PHE A 29 7.21 6.68 -5.08
N SER A 30 7.29 5.81 -4.08
CA SER A 30 8.38 5.81 -3.08
C SER A 30 9.68 5.18 -3.61
N MET A 31 9.64 4.55 -4.79
CA MET A 31 10.82 3.96 -5.42
C MET A 31 11.93 4.99 -5.66
N ARG A 32 13.18 4.61 -5.42
CA ARG A 32 14.38 5.46 -5.60
C ARG A 32 14.53 6.04 -7.00
N ASN A 33 13.94 5.41 -8.01
CA ASN A 33 14.09 5.79 -9.42
C ASN A 33 13.23 6.99 -9.84
N ILE A 34 12.27 7.43 -9.00
CA ILE A 34 11.42 8.58 -9.32
C ILE A 34 12.03 9.84 -8.69
N HIS A 35 12.39 10.79 -9.53
CA HIS A 35 12.98 12.06 -9.09
C HIS A 35 11.98 12.85 -8.23
N SER A 36 12.49 13.48 -7.16
CA SER A 36 11.64 14.23 -6.21
C SER A 36 10.82 15.34 -6.88
N ALA A 37 11.40 16.01 -7.89
CA ALA A 37 10.70 17.04 -8.64
C ALA A 37 9.46 16.50 -9.39
N ALA A 38 9.52 15.27 -9.92
CA ALA A 38 8.38 14.63 -10.58
C ALA A 38 7.24 14.36 -9.59
N ARG A 39 7.55 13.95 -8.36
CA ARG A 39 6.55 13.74 -7.29
C ARG A 39 5.88 15.05 -6.89
N VAL A 40 6.67 16.13 -6.74
CA VAL A 40 6.12 17.47 -6.44
C VAL A 40 5.23 17.96 -7.56
N ALA A 41 5.67 17.84 -8.82
CA ALA A 41 4.88 18.23 -9.98
C ALA A 41 3.57 17.45 -10.08
N LEU A 42 3.61 16.13 -9.85
CA LEU A 42 2.42 15.29 -9.85
C LEU A 42 1.48 15.65 -8.70
N ALA A 43 2.00 15.91 -7.50
CA ALA A 43 1.19 16.36 -6.36
C ALA A 43 0.49 17.69 -6.66
N GLY A 44 1.21 18.65 -7.24
CA GLY A 44 0.67 19.95 -7.65
C GLY A 44 -0.39 19.80 -8.74
N PHE A 45 -0.17 18.95 -9.73
CA PHE A 45 -1.15 18.66 -10.78
C PHE A 45 -2.43 18.03 -10.21
N LEU A 46 -2.30 17.05 -9.32
CA LEU A 46 -3.46 16.43 -8.64
C LEU A 46 -4.20 17.45 -7.77
N ALA A 47 -3.49 18.26 -7.01
CA ALA A 47 -4.08 19.32 -6.20
C ALA A 47 -4.87 20.30 -7.04
N PHE A 48 -4.32 20.70 -8.18
CA PHE A 48 -5.01 21.60 -9.13
C PHE A 48 -6.31 21.00 -9.67
N ASN A 49 -6.32 19.70 -10.00
CA ASN A 49 -7.54 19.04 -10.48
C ASN A 49 -8.60 18.85 -9.38
N ILE A 50 -8.20 18.75 -8.13
CA ILE A 50 -9.09 18.43 -7.01
C ILE A 50 -9.62 19.70 -6.33
N ILE A 51 -8.89 20.81 -6.37
CA ILE A 51 -9.19 22.03 -5.61
C ILE A 51 -10.61 22.54 -5.83
N GLY A 52 -11.15 22.44 -7.04
CA GLY A 52 -12.51 22.88 -7.35
C GLY A 52 -13.63 22.00 -6.77
N GLN A 53 -13.30 20.83 -6.19
CA GLN A 53 -14.25 19.86 -5.68
C GLN A 53 -14.19 19.70 -4.15
N VAL A 54 -13.27 20.42 -3.51
CA VAL A 54 -13.05 20.36 -2.06
C VAL A 54 -13.89 21.42 -1.35
N ASP A 55 -14.55 21.03 -0.26
CA ASP A 55 -15.26 21.97 0.61
C ASP A 55 -14.29 22.51 1.68
N TYR A 56 -14.08 23.82 1.64
CA TYR A 56 -13.15 24.53 2.53
C TYR A 56 -13.85 25.22 3.72
N SER A 57 -15.15 25.02 3.90
CA SER A 57 -15.92 25.71 4.95
C SER A 57 -15.32 25.54 6.33
N ALA A 58 -14.74 24.35 6.61
CA ALA A 58 -14.07 24.05 7.88
C ALA A 58 -12.78 24.84 8.12
N TYR A 59 -12.13 25.36 7.09
CA TYR A 59 -10.84 26.08 7.18
C TYR A 59 -10.97 27.58 6.93
N SER A 60 -12.12 28.06 6.45
CA SER A 60 -12.34 29.46 6.06
C SER A 60 -12.03 30.45 7.16
N SER A 61 -12.41 30.14 8.41
CA SER A 61 -12.16 31.01 9.59
C SER A 61 -10.68 31.16 9.95
N TYR A 62 -9.84 30.20 9.55
CA TYR A 62 -8.40 30.20 9.85
C TYR A 62 -7.55 30.78 8.72
N LEU A 63 -8.08 30.76 7.49
CA LEU A 63 -7.37 31.19 6.29
C LEU A 63 -7.65 32.67 5.92
N LEU A 64 -8.73 33.24 6.46
CA LEU A 64 -9.15 34.63 6.17
C LEU A 64 -8.51 35.68 7.09
N GLN A 65 -7.75 35.27 8.11
CA GLN A 65 -6.96 36.24 8.92
C GLN A 65 -5.75 36.72 8.12
N GLU A 66 -5.60 38.01 7.97
CA GLU A 66 -4.64 38.71 7.10
C GLU A 66 -3.15 38.42 7.34
N GLN A 67 -2.77 37.53 8.23
CA GLN A 67 -1.39 37.18 8.50
C GLN A 67 -1.05 35.79 7.95
N THR A 68 -0.30 35.76 6.90
CA THR A 68 -0.06 34.68 5.95
C THR A 68 0.61 33.40 6.48
N PHE A 69 1.22 33.39 7.64
CA PHE A 69 1.85 32.19 8.24
C PHE A 69 1.76 32.20 9.78
N THR A 70 0.56 31.99 10.28
CA THR A 70 0.34 31.79 11.72
C THR A 70 0.70 30.35 12.10
N ALA A 71 1.13 30.10 13.34
CA ALA A 71 1.38 28.76 13.88
C ALA A 71 0.19 27.79 13.64
N GLN A 72 -1.02 28.32 13.59
CA GLN A 72 -2.24 27.57 13.26
C GLN A 72 -2.23 26.99 11.84
N VAL A 73 -1.77 27.74 10.84
CA VAL A 73 -1.66 27.26 9.44
C VAL A 73 -0.61 26.14 9.35
N ILE A 74 0.48 26.23 10.09
CA ILE A 74 1.50 25.18 10.16
C ILE A 74 0.91 23.91 10.78
N MET A 75 0.11 24.01 11.84
CA MET A 75 -0.57 22.87 12.43
C MET A 75 -1.60 22.24 11.48
N LEU A 76 -2.32 23.06 10.71
CA LEU A 76 -3.23 22.57 9.69
C LEU A 76 -2.48 21.80 8.59
N LEU A 77 -1.38 22.35 8.07
CA LEU A 77 -0.52 21.68 7.09
C LEU A 77 0.02 20.36 7.62
N ALA A 78 0.45 20.32 8.88
CA ALA A 78 0.92 19.09 9.52
C ALA A 78 -0.21 18.04 9.64
N GLY A 79 -1.41 18.46 10.01
CA GLY A 79 -2.59 17.59 10.06
C GLY A 79 -2.97 17.04 8.68
N GLU A 80 -2.95 17.88 7.66
CA GLU A 80 -3.19 17.47 6.27
C GLU A 80 -2.12 16.48 5.77
N ALA A 81 -0.85 16.74 6.09
CA ALA A 81 0.23 15.80 5.79
C ALA A 81 0.02 14.44 6.48
N LEU A 82 -0.40 14.44 7.74
CA LEU A 82 -0.70 13.21 8.48
C LEU A 82 -1.82 12.41 7.83
N ILE A 83 -2.91 13.05 7.38
CA ILE A 83 -4.00 12.37 6.65
C ILE A 83 -3.45 11.66 5.41
N GLY A 84 -2.63 12.36 4.62
CA GLY A 84 -2.00 11.79 3.44
C GLY A 84 -1.08 10.61 3.78
N VAL A 85 -0.23 10.75 4.80
CA VAL A 85 0.67 9.68 5.27
C VAL A 85 -0.12 8.47 5.75
N ILE A 86 -1.15 8.64 6.58
CA ILE A 86 -1.99 7.56 7.09
C ILE A 86 -2.65 6.79 5.95
N THR A 87 -3.21 7.52 4.99
CA THR A 87 -3.86 6.94 3.82
C THR A 87 -2.88 6.14 2.97
N GLY A 88 -1.74 6.72 2.61
CA GLY A 88 -0.75 6.05 1.79
C GLY A 88 -0.04 4.90 2.51
N PHE A 89 0.21 5.03 3.81
CA PHE A 89 0.77 3.96 4.62
C PHE A 89 -0.18 2.75 4.70
N TYR A 90 -1.48 2.99 4.87
CA TYR A 90 -2.45 1.90 4.86
C TYR A 90 -2.48 1.16 3.51
N ILE A 91 -2.41 1.88 2.40
CA ILE A 91 -2.31 1.25 1.07
C ILE A 91 -0.99 0.49 0.92
N SER A 92 0.11 1.01 1.47
CA SER A 92 1.39 0.31 1.52
C SER A 92 1.29 -1.03 2.28
N ILE A 93 0.49 -1.09 3.36
CA ILE A 93 0.21 -2.35 4.07
C ILE A 93 -0.47 -3.36 3.13
N ILE A 94 -1.40 -2.94 2.29
CA ILE A 94 -2.05 -3.84 1.31
C ILE A 94 -1.02 -4.39 0.32
N PHE A 95 -0.16 -3.54 -0.23
CA PHE A 95 0.93 -3.99 -1.11
C PHE A 95 1.90 -4.95 -0.42
N SER A 96 2.19 -4.71 0.85
CA SER A 96 3.06 -5.58 1.63
C SER A 96 2.49 -6.99 1.82
N ALA A 97 1.16 -7.17 1.81
CA ALA A 97 0.55 -8.49 1.86
C ALA A 97 0.97 -9.36 0.67
N PHE A 98 1.08 -8.78 -0.53
CA PHE A 98 1.49 -9.51 -1.74
C PHE A 98 2.98 -9.85 -1.71
N SER A 99 3.81 -8.92 -1.27
CA SER A 99 5.24 -9.18 -1.06
C SER A 99 5.47 -10.30 -0.03
N THR A 100 4.72 -10.27 1.08
CA THR A 100 4.79 -11.29 2.13
C THR A 100 4.28 -12.65 1.62
N ALA A 101 3.21 -12.68 0.83
CA ALA A 101 2.75 -13.91 0.19
C ALA A 101 3.83 -14.52 -0.72
N GLY A 102 4.52 -13.68 -1.50
CA GLY A 102 5.65 -14.10 -2.32
C GLY A 102 6.79 -14.70 -1.51
N GLN A 103 7.10 -14.13 -0.35
CA GLN A 103 8.12 -14.67 0.55
C GLN A 103 7.73 -16.02 1.13
N PHE A 104 6.47 -16.23 1.50
CA PHE A 104 6.01 -17.49 2.06
C PHE A 104 6.22 -18.66 1.09
N PHE A 105 5.85 -18.52 -0.16
CA PHE A 105 6.09 -19.64 -1.08
C PHE A 105 7.52 -19.66 -1.66
N ALA A 106 8.24 -18.53 -1.71
CA ALA A 106 9.66 -18.51 -2.07
C ALA A 106 10.48 -19.40 -1.13
N PHE A 107 10.16 -19.35 0.16
CA PHE A 107 10.77 -20.23 1.16
C PHE A 107 10.55 -21.70 0.81
N GLN A 108 9.33 -22.08 0.45
CA GLN A 108 8.97 -23.45 0.10
C GLN A 108 9.59 -23.90 -1.24
N MET A 109 9.78 -22.97 -2.19
CA MET A 109 10.47 -23.22 -3.47
C MET A 109 11.97 -23.46 -3.32
N GLY A 110 12.56 -23.15 -2.15
CA GLY A 110 13.98 -23.23 -1.90
C GLY A 110 14.79 -22.01 -2.35
N PHE A 111 14.13 -20.91 -2.78
CA PHE A 111 14.81 -19.66 -3.16
C PHE A 111 15.53 -19.00 -1.98
N SER A 112 15.06 -19.20 -0.76
CA SER A 112 15.73 -18.70 0.44
C SER A 112 17.12 -19.30 0.65
N ALA A 113 17.42 -20.46 0.07
CA ALA A 113 18.77 -20.99 0.09
C ALA A 113 19.75 -20.13 -0.72
N SER A 114 19.30 -19.55 -1.83
CA SER A 114 20.12 -18.63 -2.63
C SER A 114 20.27 -17.25 -1.95
N GLU A 115 19.28 -16.81 -1.21
CA GLU A 115 19.31 -15.56 -0.43
C GLU A 115 20.34 -15.62 0.70
N VAL A 116 20.51 -16.79 1.35
CA VAL A 116 21.54 -17.02 2.38
C VAL A 116 22.96 -16.92 1.81
N TYR A 117 23.18 -17.35 0.57
CA TYR A 117 24.48 -17.20 -0.10
C TYR A 117 24.79 -15.76 -0.49
N ASP A 118 23.77 -14.94 -0.71
CA ASP A 118 23.91 -13.52 -1.06
C ASP A 118 24.00 -12.61 0.19
N ALA A 119 23.90 -13.18 1.39
CA ALA A 119 24.08 -12.46 2.66
C ALA A 119 25.47 -11.81 2.80
N LEU A 120 26.47 -12.25 2.02
CA LEU A 120 27.75 -11.58 1.87
C LEU A 120 27.65 -10.21 1.18
N SER A 121 26.62 -9.97 0.36
CA SER A 121 26.36 -8.71 -0.34
C SER A 121 25.46 -7.75 0.45
N GLN A 122 24.96 -8.13 1.62
CA GLN A 122 24.04 -7.35 2.47
C GLN A 122 22.73 -6.88 1.79
N VAL A 123 22.36 -7.49 0.68
CA VAL A 123 21.13 -7.16 -0.06
C VAL A 123 20.19 -8.34 0.02
N GLU A 124 19.35 -8.37 1.04
CA GLU A 124 18.20 -9.26 1.09
C GLU A 124 17.17 -8.82 0.05
N ASN A 125 17.20 -9.42 -1.13
CA ASN A 125 16.22 -9.18 -2.18
C ASN A 125 15.29 -10.40 -2.34
N PRO A 126 14.13 -10.42 -1.69
CA PRO A 126 13.16 -11.50 -1.84
C PRO A 126 12.54 -11.45 -3.24
N LEU A 127 13.14 -12.12 -4.22
CA LEU A 127 12.79 -12.07 -5.64
C LEU A 127 11.30 -12.33 -5.88
N MET A 128 10.73 -13.34 -5.23
CA MET A 128 9.31 -13.69 -5.40
C MET A 128 8.38 -12.66 -4.76
N GLY A 129 8.79 -12.08 -3.62
CA GLY A 129 8.07 -10.98 -2.99
C GLY A 129 8.02 -9.74 -3.88
N GLN A 130 9.15 -9.38 -4.49
CA GLN A 130 9.23 -8.27 -5.44
C GLN A 130 8.42 -8.54 -6.71
N TYR A 131 8.45 -9.77 -7.24
CA TYR A 131 7.67 -10.16 -8.40
C TYR A 131 6.16 -10.00 -8.17
N LEU A 132 5.63 -10.52 -7.05
CA LEU A 132 4.22 -10.35 -6.73
C LEU A 132 3.84 -8.90 -6.43
N ASN A 133 4.72 -8.15 -5.80
CA ASN A 133 4.51 -6.72 -5.57
C ASN A 133 4.44 -5.94 -6.90
N LEU A 134 5.28 -6.28 -7.87
CA LEU A 134 5.23 -5.70 -9.22
C LEU A 134 3.90 -6.02 -9.92
N ILE A 135 3.44 -7.27 -9.85
CA ILE A 135 2.14 -7.66 -10.40
C ILE A 135 1.01 -6.88 -9.72
N ALA A 136 1.05 -6.74 -8.38
CA ALA A 136 0.08 -5.96 -7.63
C ALA A 136 0.06 -4.48 -8.08
N MET A 137 1.24 -3.89 -8.34
CA MET A 137 1.35 -2.53 -8.88
C MET A 137 0.73 -2.41 -10.28
N LEU A 138 0.96 -3.38 -11.16
CA LEU A 138 0.36 -3.41 -12.49
C LEU A 138 -1.17 -3.52 -12.41
N ILE A 139 -1.70 -4.40 -11.55
CA ILE A 139 -3.14 -4.55 -11.32
C ILE A 139 -3.72 -3.24 -10.77
N PHE A 140 -3.05 -2.61 -9.81
CA PHE A 140 -3.48 -1.34 -9.22
C PHE A 140 -3.63 -0.24 -10.29
N MET A 141 -2.70 -0.17 -11.22
CA MET A 141 -2.76 0.80 -12.33
C MET A 141 -3.82 0.43 -13.37
N GLN A 142 -3.90 -0.84 -13.77
CA GLN A 142 -4.81 -1.32 -14.79
C GLN A 142 -6.28 -1.26 -14.36
N SER A 143 -6.59 -1.61 -13.10
CA SER A 143 -7.95 -1.66 -12.55
C SER A 143 -8.50 -0.28 -12.17
N ARG A 144 -7.90 0.81 -12.61
CA ARG A 144 -8.27 2.20 -12.27
C ARG A 144 -8.31 2.48 -10.76
N LEU A 145 -7.67 1.63 -9.94
CA LEU A 145 -7.63 1.82 -8.49
C LEU A 145 -6.87 3.08 -8.11
N PHE A 146 -5.87 3.46 -8.91
CA PHE A 146 -5.19 4.74 -8.77
C PHE A 146 -6.15 5.93 -8.92
N GLN A 147 -6.99 5.91 -9.96
CA GLN A 147 -8.00 6.97 -10.16
C GLN A 147 -9.04 6.96 -9.04
N LYS A 148 -9.49 5.78 -8.61
CA LYS A 148 -10.42 5.60 -7.50
C LYS A 148 -9.86 6.17 -6.19
N LEU A 149 -8.55 6.00 -5.95
CA LEU A 149 -7.87 6.57 -4.80
C LEU A 149 -7.80 8.09 -4.86
N PHE A 150 -7.29 8.65 -5.96
CA PHE A 150 -7.03 10.09 -6.05
C PHE A 150 -8.28 10.90 -6.33
N LEU A 151 -9.15 10.48 -7.23
CA LEU A 151 -10.39 11.23 -7.57
C LEU A 151 -11.55 10.86 -6.65
N GLY A 152 -11.62 9.65 -6.12
CA GLY A 152 -12.67 9.23 -5.20
C GLY A 152 -12.28 9.40 -3.75
N GLY A 153 -11.27 8.64 -3.33
CA GLY A 153 -10.85 8.55 -1.93
C GLY A 153 -10.33 9.87 -1.37
N LEU A 154 -9.50 10.59 -2.15
CA LEU A 154 -8.92 11.85 -1.68
C LEU A 154 -9.97 12.95 -1.58
N ILE A 155 -10.86 13.09 -2.57
CA ILE A 155 -11.98 14.05 -2.51
C ILE A 155 -12.94 13.71 -1.37
N SER A 156 -13.28 12.42 -1.20
CA SER A 156 -14.11 11.96 -0.08
C SER A 156 -13.45 12.26 1.26
N SER A 157 -12.13 12.08 1.36
CA SER A 157 -11.40 12.38 2.59
C SER A 157 -11.46 13.86 2.99
N PHE A 158 -11.47 14.79 2.04
CA PHE A 158 -11.65 16.22 2.33
C PHE A 158 -13.07 16.56 2.82
N LYS A 159 -14.07 15.80 2.39
CA LYS A 159 -15.47 16.00 2.83
C LYS A 159 -15.74 15.43 4.23
N THR A 160 -14.96 14.47 4.66
CA THR A 160 -15.19 13.71 5.90
C THR A 160 -14.18 14.03 6.99
N LEU A 161 -12.94 14.33 6.61
CA LEU A 161 -11.82 14.54 7.54
C LEU A 161 -11.25 15.94 7.41
N ASN A 162 -11.00 16.54 8.56
CA ASN A 162 -10.19 17.74 8.67
C ASN A 162 -8.96 17.47 9.57
N ALA A 163 -7.96 18.34 9.51
CA ALA A 163 -6.73 18.22 10.26
C ALA A 163 -6.97 18.07 11.78
N PHE A 164 -8.00 18.71 12.32
CA PHE A 164 -8.33 18.69 13.75
C PHE A 164 -8.85 17.32 14.21
N SER A 165 -9.62 16.61 13.39
CA SER A 165 -10.18 15.30 13.77
C SER A 165 -9.10 14.26 14.00
N ILE A 166 -8.01 14.30 13.21
CA ILE A 166 -6.87 13.39 13.40
C ILE A 166 -6.04 13.75 14.63
N VAL A 167 -5.75 15.03 14.82
CA VAL A 167 -5.00 15.47 16.02
C VAL A 167 -5.74 15.09 17.30
N ASN A 168 -7.07 15.22 17.32
CA ASN A 168 -7.89 14.83 18.45
C ASN A 168 -7.85 13.31 18.72
N ASP A 169 -7.92 12.47 17.69
CA ASP A 169 -7.80 11.01 17.87
C ASP A 169 -6.39 10.60 18.32
N MET A 170 -5.34 11.29 17.86
CA MET A 170 -3.96 11.04 18.31
C MET A 170 -3.73 11.42 19.76
N MET A 171 -4.46 12.42 20.32
CA MET A 171 -4.34 12.85 21.71
C MET A 171 -5.02 11.93 22.70
N GLY A 172 -5.99 11.12 22.31
CA GLY A 172 -6.73 10.27 23.28
C GLY A 172 -7.66 9.25 22.63
N GLY A 173 -7.72 9.20 21.31
CA GLY A 173 -8.54 8.24 20.56
C GLY A 173 -7.86 6.87 20.40
N ALA A 174 -8.67 5.88 20.12
CA ALA A 174 -8.21 4.51 19.85
C ALA A 174 -8.56 4.05 18.44
N VAL A 175 -9.07 4.94 17.58
CA VAL A 175 -9.55 4.57 16.23
C VAL A 175 -8.37 4.22 15.32
N LEU A 176 -7.37 5.09 15.23
CA LEU A 176 -6.18 4.88 14.40
C LEU A 176 -5.37 3.65 14.82
N PRO A 177 -4.99 3.45 16.09
CA PRO A 177 -4.26 2.25 16.48
C PRO A 177 -5.02 0.96 16.17
N LYS A 178 -6.32 0.90 16.46
CA LYS A 178 -7.17 -0.26 16.15
C LYS A 178 -7.25 -0.52 14.65
N PHE A 179 -7.37 0.52 13.84
CA PHE A 179 -7.40 0.42 12.38
C PHE A 179 -6.11 -0.19 11.82
N PHE A 180 -4.94 0.30 12.26
CA PHE A 180 -3.67 -0.23 11.81
C PHE A 180 -3.40 -1.65 12.30
N MET A 181 -3.74 -1.97 13.55
CA MET A 181 -3.65 -3.34 14.06
C MET A 181 -4.50 -4.31 13.25
N ARG A 182 -5.72 -3.91 12.91
CA ARG A 182 -6.58 -4.69 12.02
C ARG A 182 -5.98 -4.81 10.62
N GLY A 183 -5.45 -3.72 10.05
CA GLY A 183 -4.77 -3.73 8.75
C GLY A 183 -3.60 -4.72 8.71
N LEU A 184 -2.77 -4.74 9.75
CA LEU A 184 -1.68 -5.71 9.89
C LEU A 184 -2.17 -7.15 10.00
N THR A 185 -3.20 -7.40 10.80
CA THR A 185 -3.80 -8.74 10.90
C THR A 185 -4.30 -9.22 9.53
N GLU A 186 -4.97 -8.35 8.79
CA GLU A 186 -5.46 -8.66 7.45
C GLU A 186 -4.33 -8.82 6.42
N LEU A 187 -3.23 -8.07 6.56
CA LEU A 187 -2.03 -8.28 5.76
C LEU A 187 -1.58 -9.74 5.84
N PHE A 188 -1.35 -10.24 7.05
CA PHE A 188 -0.89 -11.62 7.24
C PHE A 188 -1.95 -12.64 6.80
N ALA A 189 -3.22 -12.41 7.11
CA ALA A 189 -4.31 -13.29 6.68
C ALA A 189 -4.40 -13.38 5.14
N ASN A 190 -4.38 -12.25 4.45
CA ASN A 190 -4.39 -12.20 2.99
C ASN A 190 -3.13 -12.84 2.39
N ALA A 191 -1.95 -12.57 2.95
CA ALA A 191 -0.70 -13.18 2.52
C ALA A 191 -0.75 -14.71 2.61
N LEU A 192 -1.26 -15.26 3.72
CA LEU A 192 -1.45 -16.69 3.88
C LEU A 192 -2.47 -17.25 2.89
N VAL A 193 -3.64 -16.63 2.74
CA VAL A 193 -4.69 -17.09 1.82
C VAL A 193 -4.18 -17.12 0.37
N ILE A 194 -3.42 -16.11 -0.04
CA ILE A 194 -2.83 -16.03 -1.38
C ILE A 194 -1.76 -17.10 -1.57
N SER A 195 -0.92 -17.36 -0.57
CA SER A 195 0.18 -18.32 -0.67
C SER A 195 -0.23 -19.79 -0.46
N LEU A 196 -1.33 -20.06 0.27
CA LEU A 196 -1.78 -21.41 0.62
C LEU A 196 -1.87 -22.39 -0.56
N PRO A 197 -2.47 -22.07 -1.71
CA PRO A 197 -2.58 -23.02 -2.82
C PRO A 197 -1.22 -23.45 -3.34
N ILE A 198 -0.28 -22.51 -3.43
CA ILE A 198 1.08 -22.76 -3.91
C ILE A 198 1.87 -23.54 -2.86
N MET A 199 1.87 -23.07 -1.61
CA MET A 199 2.56 -23.74 -0.51
C MET A 199 2.04 -25.16 -0.28
N GLY A 200 0.71 -25.36 -0.33
CA GLY A 200 0.11 -26.67 -0.14
C GLY A 200 0.54 -27.67 -1.22
N THR A 201 0.55 -27.28 -2.48
CA THR A 201 0.99 -28.14 -3.58
C THR A 201 2.48 -28.46 -3.48
N LEU A 202 3.32 -27.46 -3.16
CA LEU A 202 4.77 -27.66 -2.97
C LEU A 202 5.06 -28.56 -1.77
N MET A 203 4.31 -28.45 -0.69
CA MET A 203 4.43 -29.33 0.47
C MET A 203 4.13 -30.79 0.11
N LEU A 204 3.10 -31.05 -0.71
CA LEU A 204 2.81 -32.38 -1.21
C LEU A 204 3.96 -32.95 -2.07
N ILE A 205 4.57 -32.12 -2.90
CA ILE A 205 5.73 -32.52 -3.70
C ILE A 205 6.92 -32.86 -2.78
N THR A 206 7.18 -32.02 -1.77
CA THR A 206 8.27 -32.26 -0.81
C THR A 206 8.08 -33.58 -0.05
N ILE A 207 6.87 -33.89 0.37
CA ILE A 207 6.53 -35.16 1.02
C ILE A 207 6.73 -36.32 0.02
N SER A 208 6.26 -36.19 -1.19
CA SER A 208 6.39 -37.23 -2.23
C SER A 208 7.83 -37.51 -2.59
N THR A 209 8.65 -36.47 -2.76
CA THR A 209 10.10 -36.60 -3.01
C THR A 209 10.84 -37.20 -1.81
N GLY A 210 10.42 -36.88 -0.58
CA GLY A 210 10.96 -37.49 0.65
C GLY A 210 10.65 -38.98 0.75
N ILE A 211 9.47 -39.44 0.33
CA ILE A 211 9.13 -40.86 0.25
C ILE A 211 9.95 -41.54 -0.85
N LEU A 212 10.07 -40.90 -2.01
CA LEU A 212 10.82 -41.43 -3.16
C LEU A 212 12.30 -41.64 -2.83
N SER A 213 12.92 -40.75 -2.04
CA SER A 213 14.29 -40.87 -1.65
C SER A 213 14.60 -42.07 -0.74
N LYS A 214 13.57 -42.51 0.03
CA LYS A 214 13.70 -43.76 0.80
C LYS A 214 13.61 -45.00 -0.08
N ALA A 215 12.82 -44.92 -1.16
CA ALA A 215 12.70 -46.03 -2.11
C ALA A 215 13.89 -46.11 -3.09
N ALA A 216 14.47 -44.97 -3.42
CA ALA A 216 15.63 -44.86 -4.32
C ALA A 216 16.77 -44.04 -3.69
N PRO A 217 17.54 -44.62 -2.75
CA PRO A 217 18.57 -43.90 -2.01
C PRO A 217 19.75 -43.41 -2.86
N GLN A 218 19.81 -43.83 -4.11
CA GLN A 218 20.82 -43.35 -5.09
C GLN A 218 20.47 -41.95 -5.70
N MET A 219 19.24 -41.49 -5.54
CA MET A 219 18.85 -40.17 -6.02
C MET A 219 19.32 -39.07 -5.05
N ASN A 220 20.04 -38.10 -5.59
CA ASN A 220 20.44 -36.92 -4.84
C ASN A 220 19.31 -35.89 -4.82
N LEU A 221 18.59 -35.84 -3.70
CA LEU A 221 17.45 -34.93 -3.53
C LEU A 221 17.78 -33.45 -3.73
N LEU A 222 19.02 -33.03 -3.44
CA LEU A 222 19.46 -31.66 -3.62
C LEU A 222 19.67 -31.32 -5.10
N SER A 223 20.26 -32.22 -5.87
CA SER A 223 20.57 -31.98 -7.28
C SER A 223 19.37 -32.22 -8.21
N GLU A 224 18.50 -33.16 -7.88
CA GLU A 224 17.35 -33.51 -8.73
C GLU A 224 16.02 -32.94 -8.22
N GLY A 225 15.83 -32.82 -6.91
CA GLY A 225 14.61 -32.32 -6.30
C GLY A 225 14.42 -30.83 -6.46
N PHE A 226 15.50 -30.04 -6.33
CA PHE A 226 15.41 -28.56 -6.46
C PHE A 226 14.94 -28.09 -7.85
N PRO A 227 15.47 -28.56 -8.99
CA PRO A 227 14.94 -28.20 -10.31
C PRO A 227 13.49 -28.60 -10.51
N VAL A 228 13.07 -29.76 -10.00
CA VAL A 228 11.65 -30.21 -10.07
C VAL A 228 10.74 -29.29 -9.29
N MET A 229 11.13 -28.90 -8.07
CA MET A 229 10.38 -27.96 -7.26
C MET A 229 10.24 -26.60 -7.95
N LEU A 230 11.32 -26.08 -8.52
CA LEU A 230 11.33 -24.81 -9.25
C LEU A 230 10.37 -24.83 -10.44
N LEU A 231 10.54 -25.82 -11.34
CA LEU A 231 9.69 -25.95 -12.53
C LEU A 231 8.22 -26.09 -12.16
N THR A 232 7.91 -26.93 -11.17
CA THR A 232 6.54 -27.13 -10.71
C THR A 232 5.97 -25.87 -10.08
N SER A 233 6.77 -25.14 -9.31
CA SER A 233 6.36 -23.87 -8.71
C SER A 233 5.99 -22.83 -9.76
N PHE A 234 6.81 -22.64 -10.78
CA PHE A 234 6.51 -21.71 -11.85
C PHE A 234 5.30 -22.14 -12.68
N PHE A 235 5.14 -23.44 -12.91
CA PHE A 235 3.95 -23.97 -13.58
C PHE A 235 2.68 -23.67 -12.79
N ILE A 236 2.69 -23.94 -11.47
CA ILE A 236 1.55 -23.67 -10.57
C ILE A 236 1.29 -22.16 -10.50
N LEU A 237 2.32 -21.34 -10.34
CA LEU A 237 2.19 -19.88 -10.32
C LEU A 237 1.52 -19.36 -11.58
N THR A 238 1.95 -19.85 -12.75
CA THR A 238 1.37 -19.47 -14.04
C THR A 238 -0.09 -19.93 -14.15
N ALA A 239 -0.40 -21.15 -13.74
CA ALA A 239 -1.77 -21.69 -13.76
C ALA A 239 -2.72 -20.95 -12.82
N LEU A 240 -2.21 -20.51 -11.66
CA LEU A 240 -2.99 -19.77 -10.65
C LEU A 240 -3.03 -18.26 -10.90
N MET A 241 -2.31 -17.73 -11.89
CA MET A 241 -2.22 -16.29 -12.14
C MET A 241 -3.59 -15.58 -12.23
N PRO A 242 -4.61 -16.11 -12.96
CA PRO A 242 -5.93 -15.49 -12.98
C PRO A 242 -6.56 -15.36 -11.60
N SER A 243 -6.47 -16.43 -10.78
CA SER A 243 -7.01 -16.43 -9.41
C SER A 243 -6.25 -15.47 -8.48
N LEU A 244 -4.94 -15.30 -8.69
CA LEU A 244 -4.14 -14.33 -7.96
C LEU A 244 -4.53 -12.90 -8.31
N ILE A 245 -4.76 -12.60 -9.59
CA ILE A 245 -5.23 -11.28 -10.05
C ILE A 245 -6.58 -10.93 -9.39
N ASP A 246 -7.51 -11.87 -9.36
CA ASP A 246 -8.80 -11.69 -8.70
C ASP A 246 -8.66 -11.50 -7.19
N ALA A 247 -7.78 -12.27 -6.55
CA ALA A 247 -7.51 -12.12 -5.12
C ALA A 247 -6.91 -10.74 -4.81
N PHE A 248 -5.98 -10.27 -5.63
CA PHE A 248 -5.37 -8.96 -5.50
C PHE A 248 -6.40 -7.83 -5.65
N SER A 249 -7.26 -7.92 -6.66
CA SER A 249 -8.32 -6.94 -6.89
C SER A 249 -9.27 -6.87 -5.68
N ARG A 250 -9.69 -8.03 -5.14
CA ARG A 250 -10.52 -8.08 -3.93
C ARG A 250 -9.85 -7.49 -2.69
N CYS A 251 -8.54 -7.72 -2.51
CA CYS A 251 -7.78 -7.13 -1.41
C CYS A 251 -7.78 -5.60 -1.48
N PHE A 252 -7.58 -5.04 -2.66
CA PHE A 252 -7.63 -3.59 -2.85
C PHE A 252 -9.03 -3.02 -2.64
N ASP A 253 -10.07 -3.62 -3.22
CA ASP A 253 -11.44 -3.14 -3.04
C ASP A 253 -11.88 -3.21 -1.56
N GLY A 254 -11.57 -4.31 -0.87
CA GLY A 254 -11.79 -4.42 0.56
C GLY A 254 -11.01 -3.39 1.37
N GLY A 255 -9.77 -3.11 0.99
CA GLY A 255 -8.93 -2.09 1.61
C GLY A 255 -9.50 -0.68 1.44
N PHE A 256 -9.97 -0.33 0.25
CA PHE A 256 -10.62 0.97 0.02
C PHE A 256 -11.90 1.14 0.82
N ALA A 257 -12.75 0.11 0.89
CA ALA A 257 -13.96 0.16 1.71
C ALA A 257 -13.66 0.43 3.20
N ARG A 258 -12.59 -0.19 3.73
CA ARG A 258 -12.16 0.05 5.12
C ARG A 258 -11.56 1.43 5.33
N LEU A 259 -10.83 1.94 4.35
CA LEU A 259 -10.28 3.29 4.39
C LEU A 259 -11.42 4.32 4.45
N GLU A 260 -12.49 4.11 3.69
CA GLU A 260 -13.69 4.94 3.74
C GLU A 260 -14.38 4.87 5.11
N GLN A 261 -14.49 3.67 5.69
CA GLN A 261 -15.00 3.49 7.06
C GLN A 261 -14.14 4.23 8.11
N LEU A 262 -12.81 4.21 7.96
CA LEU A 262 -11.91 4.99 8.81
C LEU A 262 -12.22 6.48 8.71
N PHE A 263 -12.38 7.01 7.50
CA PHE A 263 -12.67 8.41 7.29
C PHE A 263 -14.00 8.83 7.92
N LEU A 264 -15.03 7.99 7.82
CA LEU A 264 -16.31 8.23 8.47
C LEU A 264 -16.20 8.19 10.00
N ALA A 265 -15.47 7.22 10.53
CA ALA A 265 -15.28 7.06 11.98
C ALA A 265 -14.52 8.26 12.61
N LEU A 266 -13.48 8.75 11.95
CA LEU A 266 -12.70 9.91 12.40
C LEU A 266 -13.43 11.23 12.17
N GLY A 267 -14.27 11.32 11.14
CA GLY A 267 -15.08 12.49 10.82
C GLY A 267 -16.32 12.67 11.71
N GLY A 268 -16.54 11.79 12.70
CA GLY A 268 -17.65 11.88 13.65
C GLY A 268 -19.03 11.56 13.06
N LYS A 269 -19.11 11.08 11.83
CA LYS A 269 -20.36 10.57 11.25
C LYS A 269 -20.54 9.11 11.71
N LYS A 270 -21.54 8.87 12.58
CA LYS A 270 -21.93 7.50 12.95
C LYS A 270 -22.29 6.72 11.68
N ILE A 271 -21.69 5.51 11.57
CA ILE A 271 -22.02 4.48 10.58
C ILE A 271 -23.41 3.95 10.88
#